data_c5e69756850425d03ea67571bb092ff3
#
_entry.id   c5e69756850425d03ea67571bb092ff3
#
_cell.length_a   1.000
_cell.length_b   1.000
_cell.length_c   1.000
_cell.angle_alpha   90.00
_cell.angle_beta   90.00
_cell.angle_gamma   90.00
#
_symmetry.space_group_name_H-M   'P 1'
#
loop_
_entity.id
_entity.type
_entity.pdbx_description
1 polymer ?
#
loop_
_entity_poly.entity_id
_entity_poly.type
_entity_poly.pdbx_seq_one_letter_code
_entity_poly.pdbx_strand_id
1 'polypeptide(L)'
;MSEVLVYHNPRCGKSRGALEILAERGTEVEVVEYLEDLPDRAALERILDAIPDPPAALVRHDKRFTELGLDPGAYETREAVLDVLLQHPELMERPVVFRGERAVIARPSERVLELFA
;
A
#
# COMPACT_ATOMS: atom_id res chain seq x y z
N MET A 1 -7.47 8.26 18.89
CA MET A 1 -6.49 7.64 17.97
C MET A 1 -7.18 6.63 17.10
N SER A 2 -6.86 6.62 15.83
CA SER A 2 -7.45 5.66 14.91
C SER A 2 -6.81 4.28 15.08
N GLU A 3 -7.64 3.25 15.07
CA GLU A 3 -7.21 1.86 15.16
C GLU A 3 -6.47 1.41 13.90
N VAL A 4 -6.86 1.98 12.75
CA VAL A 4 -6.42 1.56 11.43
C VAL A 4 -5.93 2.76 10.64
N LEU A 5 -4.82 2.57 9.92
CA LEU A 5 -4.26 3.56 9.00
C LEU A 5 -4.32 2.99 7.60
N VAL A 6 -4.83 3.77 6.63
CA VAL A 6 -4.94 3.33 5.23
C VAL A 6 -4.18 4.28 4.32
N TYR A 7 -3.22 3.72 3.57
CA TYR A 7 -2.61 4.42 2.43
C TYR A 7 -3.56 4.22 1.25
N HIS A 8 -4.23 5.30 0.87
CA HIS A 8 -5.41 5.28 0.02
C HIS A 8 -5.20 6.02 -1.29
N ASN A 9 -5.73 5.45 -2.37
CA ASN A 9 -5.88 6.14 -3.65
C ASN A 9 -7.38 6.22 -3.96
N PRO A 10 -7.99 7.43 -3.92
CA PRO A 10 -9.44 7.55 -4.12
C PRO A 10 -9.93 7.14 -5.51
N ARG A 11 -9.01 7.05 -6.48
CA ARG A 11 -9.34 6.62 -7.84
C ARG A 11 -9.32 5.09 -8.00
N CYS A 12 -8.83 4.37 -7.01
CA CYS A 12 -8.69 2.92 -7.06
C CYS A 12 -9.88 2.24 -6.41
N GLY A 13 -10.59 1.36 -7.17
CA GLY A 13 -11.74 0.64 -6.66
C GLY A 13 -11.42 -0.26 -5.46
N LYS A 14 -10.26 -0.93 -5.47
CA LYS A 14 -9.83 -1.77 -4.35
C LYS A 14 -9.61 -0.95 -3.10
N SER A 15 -9.05 0.25 -3.26
CA SER A 15 -8.80 1.17 -2.16
C SER A 15 -10.11 1.64 -1.53
N ARG A 16 -11.08 2.03 -2.37
CA ARG A 16 -12.41 2.42 -1.90
C ARG A 16 -13.13 1.25 -1.24
N GLY A 17 -13.00 0.05 -1.83
CA GLY A 17 -13.61 -1.16 -1.28
C GLY A 17 -13.12 -1.50 0.12
N ALA A 18 -11.82 -1.33 0.37
CA ALA A 18 -11.27 -1.54 1.71
C ALA A 18 -11.86 -0.57 2.73
N LEU A 19 -12.01 0.71 2.34
CA LEU A 19 -12.62 1.71 3.23
C LEU A 19 -14.08 1.36 3.53
N GLU A 20 -14.82 0.86 2.55
CA GLU A 20 -16.21 0.44 2.76
C GLU A 20 -16.30 -0.70 3.77
N ILE A 21 -15.44 -1.71 3.65
CA ILE A 21 -15.42 -2.84 4.58
C ILE A 21 -15.13 -2.36 6.00
N LEU A 22 -14.14 -1.49 6.15
CA LEU A 22 -13.78 -0.94 7.46
C LEU A 22 -14.91 -0.11 8.06
N ALA A 23 -15.60 0.68 7.23
CA ALA A 23 -16.75 1.47 7.66
C ALA A 23 -17.90 0.59 8.14
N GLU A 24 -18.18 -0.50 7.43
CA GLU A 24 -19.22 -1.45 7.82
C GLU A 24 -18.92 -2.13 9.16
N ARG A 25 -17.64 -2.29 9.48
CA ARG A 25 -17.21 -2.82 10.79
C ARG A 25 -17.29 -1.77 11.91
N GLY A 26 -17.53 -0.51 11.56
CA GLY A 26 -17.51 0.57 12.55
C GLY A 26 -16.11 0.93 13.00
N THR A 27 -15.10 0.61 12.17
CA THR A 27 -13.70 0.84 12.50
C THR A 27 -13.33 2.31 12.27
N GLU A 28 -12.65 2.90 13.24
CA GLU A 28 -12.10 4.24 13.09
C GLU A 28 -10.83 4.17 12.25
N VAL A 29 -10.75 4.98 11.19
CA VAL A 29 -9.70 4.92 10.19
C VAL A 29 -9.05 6.28 10.01
N GLU A 30 -7.71 6.29 9.98
CA GLU A 30 -6.95 7.44 9.50
C GLU A 30 -6.58 7.15 8.04
N VAL A 31 -6.90 8.08 7.14
CA VAL A 31 -6.66 7.93 5.70
C VAL A 31 -5.51 8.83 5.28
N VAL A 32 -4.52 8.25 4.63
CA VAL A 32 -3.41 8.99 4.01
C VAL A 32 -3.54 8.84 2.50
N GLU A 33 -3.83 9.95 1.81
CA GLU A 33 -3.83 9.97 0.35
C GLU A 33 -2.37 10.14 -0.08
N TYR A 34 -1.70 9.02 -0.29
CA TYR A 34 -0.24 8.99 -0.43
C TYR A 34 0.29 9.69 -1.68
N LEU A 35 -0.57 9.99 -2.66
CA LEU A 35 -0.17 10.78 -3.84
C LEU A 35 -0.17 12.28 -3.56
N GLU A 36 -0.87 12.73 -2.50
CA GLU A 36 -0.88 14.11 -2.03
C GLU A 36 0.11 14.28 -0.87
N ASP A 37 0.12 13.30 0.04
CA ASP A 37 1.00 13.26 1.20
C ASP A 37 1.99 12.13 0.99
N LEU A 38 3.06 12.42 0.24
CA LEU A 38 3.98 11.40 -0.25
C LEU A 38 4.71 10.70 0.91
N PRO A 39 4.74 9.36 0.89
CA PRO A 39 5.45 8.62 1.92
C PRO A 39 6.97 8.83 1.78
N ASP A 40 7.61 9.10 2.90
CA ASP A 40 9.06 9.19 2.94
C ASP A 40 9.68 7.78 3.06
N ARG A 41 11.00 7.72 3.08
CA ARG A 41 11.72 6.44 3.18
C ARG A 41 11.30 5.67 4.43
N ALA A 42 11.18 6.35 5.58
CA ALA A 42 10.81 5.69 6.83
C ALA A 42 9.41 5.08 6.76
N ALA A 43 8.46 5.77 6.13
CA ALA A 43 7.11 5.25 5.94
C ALA A 43 7.11 4.01 5.06
N LEU A 44 7.86 4.03 3.95
CA LEU A 44 7.98 2.88 3.05
C LEU A 44 8.65 1.71 3.73
N GLU A 45 9.67 1.96 4.55
CA GLU A 45 10.34 0.91 5.31
C GLU A 45 9.39 0.24 6.31
N ARG A 46 8.55 1.04 6.98
CA ARG A 46 7.53 0.48 7.88
C ARG A 46 6.55 -0.41 7.16
N ILE A 47 6.15 -0.02 5.94
CA ILE A 47 5.25 -0.86 5.13
C ILE A 47 5.94 -2.20 4.82
N LEU A 48 7.17 -2.16 4.33
CA LEU A 48 7.91 -3.37 3.97
C LEU A 48 8.14 -4.28 5.17
N ASP A 49 8.34 -3.71 6.35
CA ASP A 49 8.52 -4.49 7.58
C ASP A 49 7.24 -5.17 8.04
N ALA A 50 6.08 -4.57 7.73
CA ALA A 50 4.80 -4.98 8.29
C ALA A 50 4.00 -5.93 7.40
N ILE A 51 4.18 -5.88 6.08
CA ILE A 51 3.42 -6.74 5.16
C ILE A 51 4.00 -8.15 5.14
N PRO A 52 3.14 -9.20 5.00
CA PRO A 52 3.62 -10.57 4.92
C PRO A 52 4.24 -10.92 3.57
N ASP A 53 4.00 -10.09 2.55
CA ASP A 53 4.43 -10.33 1.18
C ASP A 53 5.90 -9.92 0.98
N PRO A 54 6.59 -10.47 -0.05
CA PRO A 54 7.95 -10.01 -0.36
C PRO A 54 7.96 -8.57 -0.85
N PRO A 55 9.11 -7.87 -0.78
CA PRO A 55 9.19 -6.45 -1.17
C PRO A 55 8.64 -6.15 -2.57
N ALA A 56 8.89 -7.03 -3.53
CA ALA A 56 8.43 -6.84 -4.92
C ALA A 56 6.92 -6.70 -5.03
N ALA A 57 6.16 -7.26 -4.09
CA ALA A 57 4.70 -7.17 -4.12
C ALA A 57 4.17 -5.75 -3.95
N LEU A 58 4.98 -4.84 -3.41
CA LEU A 58 4.57 -3.46 -3.19
C LEU A 58 4.65 -2.61 -4.45
N VAL A 59 5.28 -3.10 -5.52
CA VAL A 59 5.45 -2.36 -6.78
C VAL A 59 4.46 -2.86 -7.81
N ARG A 60 3.64 -1.95 -8.36
CA ARG A 60 2.70 -2.27 -9.43
C ARG A 60 3.44 -2.34 -10.77
N HIS A 61 3.17 -3.39 -11.53
CA HIS A 61 3.63 -3.53 -12.91
C HIS A 61 2.46 -3.20 -13.85
N ASP A 62 1.99 -1.97 -13.78
CA ASP A 62 0.85 -1.50 -14.56
C ASP A 62 1.32 -0.73 -15.82
N LYS A 63 0.39 -0.05 -16.48
CA LYS A 63 0.69 0.75 -17.69
C LYS A 63 1.75 1.81 -17.39
N ARG A 64 1.68 2.46 -16.22
CA ARG A 64 2.65 3.50 -15.84
C ARG A 64 4.06 2.91 -15.70
N PHE A 65 4.17 1.74 -15.11
CA PHE A 65 5.44 1.02 -15.00
C PHE A 65 6.05 0.81 -16.40
N THR A 66 5.24 0.35 -17.34
CA THR A 66 5.66 0.13 -18.71
C THR A 66 6.05 1.44 -19.41
N GLU A 67 5.27 2.49 -19.23
CA GLU A 67 5.56 3.81 -19.81
C GLU A 67 6.90 4.37 -19.34
N LEU A 68 7.28 4.07 -18.12
CA LEU A 68 8.56 4.52 -17.56
C LEU A 68 9.75 3.70 -18.08
N GLY A 69 9.49 2.62 -18.80
CA GLY A 69 10.54 1.77 -19.36
C GLY A 69 11.29 0.96 -18.32
N LEU A 70 10.64 0.66 -17.18
CA LEU A 70 11.28 -0.06 -16.10
C LEU A 70 11.35 -1.56 -16.37
N ASP A 71 12.41 -2.21 -15.88
CA ASP A 71 12.62 -3.64 -16.05
C ASP A 71 11.87 -4.41 -14.95
N PRO A 72 10.89 -5.27 -15.30
CA PRO A 72 10.14 -6.03 -14.29
C PRO A 72 11.00 -6.88 -13.35
N GLY A 73 12.17 -7.32 -13.80
CA GLY A 73 13.07 -8.13 -12.98
C GLY A 73 14.00 -7.34 -12.08
N ALA A 74 13.96 -6.00 -12.12
CA ALA A 74 14.92 -5.15 -11.41
C ALA A 74 14.51 -4.82 -9.98
N TYR A 75 13.25 -5.07 -9.58
CA TYR A 75 12.69 -4.57 -8.31
C TYR A 75 12.31 -5.72 -7.37
N GLU A 76 13.28 -6.59 -7.13
CA GLU A 76 13.11 -7.76 -6.25
C GLU A 76 13.59 -7.50 -4.84
N THR A 77 14.58 -6.61 -4.67
CA THR A 77 15.19 -6.35 -3.37
C THR A 77 14.50 -5.18 -2.68
N ARG A 78 14.60 -5.15 -1.34
CA ARG A 78 14.09 -4.06 -0.51
C ARG A 78 14.61 -2.70 -0.99
N GLU A 79 15.92 -2.58 -1.24
CA GLU A 79 16.50 -1.30 -1.66
C GLU A 79 16.00 -0.85 -3.03
N ALA A 80 15.88 -1.77 -3.98
CA ALA A 80 15.35 -1.42 -5.30
C ALA A 80 13.90 -0.95 -5.22
N VAL A 81 13.10 -1.60 -4.37
CA VAL A 81 11.69 -1.21 -4.16
C VAL A 81 11.61 0.18 -3.51
N LEU A 82 12.43 0.44 -2.49
CA LEU A 82 12.45 1.75 -1.84
C LEU A 82 12.83 2.84 -2.84
N ASP A 83 13.87 2.61 -3.64
CA ASP A 83 14.34 3.59 -4.61
C ASP A 83 13.28 3.91 -5.66
N VAL A 84 12.63 2.90 -6.22
CA VAL A 84 11.62 3.14 -7.26
C VAL A 84 10.39 3.82 -6.71
N LEU A 85 9.95 3.47 -5.51
CA LEU A 85 8.77 4.08 -4.91
C LEU A 85 9.00 5.51 -4.42
N LEU A 86 10.23 5.83 -4.04
CA LEU A 86 10.59 7.22 -3.70
C LEU A 86 10.57 8.10 -4.95
N GLN A 87 10.99 7.58 -6.10
CA GLN A 87 10.98 8.30 -7.36
C GLN A 87 9.59 8.32 -8.01
N HIS A 88 8.83 7.24 -7.85
CA HIS A 88 7.55 7.03 -8.53
C HIS A 88 6.52 6.48 -7.54
N PRO A 89 6.03 7.31 -6.60
CA PRO A 89 5.05 6.84 -5.60
C PRO A 89 3.77 6.31 -6.22
N GLU A 90 3.44 6.72 -7.43
CA GLU A 90 2.27 6.21 -8.14
C GLU A 90 2.35 4.71 -8.44
N LEU A 91 3.55 4.11 -8.34
CA LEU A 91 3.74 2.67 -8.54
C LEU A 91 3.50 1.84 -7.28
N MET A 92 3.23 2.48 -6.14
CA MET A 92 2.96 1.72 -4.92
C MET A 92 1.62 0.99 -5.03
N GLU A 93 1.60 -0.30 -4.70
CA GLU A 93 0.34 -1.04 -4.59
C GLU A 93 -0.54 -0.43 -3.52
N ARG A 94 -1.85 -0.51 -3.71
CA ARG A 94 -2.84 0.13 -2.83
C ARG A 94 -4.12 -0.68 -2.80
N PRO A 95 -4.84 -0.60 -1.69
CA PRO A 95 -4.48 0.12 -0.48
C PRO A 95 -3.51 -0.69 0.38
N VAL A 96 -2.68 0.01 1.15
CA VAL A 96 -1.91 -0.62 2.22
C VAL A 96 -2.61 -0.24 3.53
N VAL A 97 -2.98 -1.24 4.31
CA VAL A 97 -3.77 -1.05 5.51
C VAL A 97 -3.00 -1.56 6.72
N PHE A 98 -2.83 -0.70 7.70
CA PHE A 98 -2.18 -1.02 8.98
C PHE A 98 -3.21 -1.16 10.08
N ARG A 99 -2.99 -2.15 10.95
CA ARG A 99 -3.62 -2.20 12.27
C ARG A 99 -2.50 -2.51 13.27
N GLY A 100 -2.13 -1.50 14.05
CA GLY A 100 -0.96 -1.62 14.92
C GLY A 100 0.31 -1.78 14.09
N GLU A 101 1.06 -2.82 14.35
CA GLU A 101 2.32 -3.10 13.63
C GLU A 101 2.16 -4.06 12.45
N ARG A 102 0.93 -4.53 12.21
CA ARG A 102 0.63 -5.42 11.10
C ARG A 102 0.04 -4.63 9.94
N ALA A 103 0.39 -5.03 8.72
CA ALA A 103 -0.19 -4.43 7.52
C ALA A 103 -0.46 -5.48 6.46
N VAL A 104 -1.38 -5.15 5.54
CA VAL A 104 -1.63 -5.96 4.34
C VAL A 104 -1.77 -5.03 3.15
N ILE A 105 -1.40 -5.55 1.97
CA ILE A 105 -1.81 -4.95 0.71
C ILE A 105 -3.19 -5.54 0.43
N ALA A 106 -4.25 -4.73 0.58
CA ALA A 106 -5.63 -5.23 0.55
C ALA A 106 -6.14 -5.40 -0.88
N ARG A 107 -5.60 -6.35 -1.58
CA ARG A 107 -5.99 -6.76 -2.92
C ARG A 107 -6.12 -8.29 -2.96
N PRO A 108 -7.32 -8.81 -2.97
CA PRO A 108 -8.62 -8.10 -2.97
C PRO A 108 -8.88 -7.31 -1.67
N SER A 109 -9.85 -6.42 -1.72
CA SER A 109 -10.16 -5.53 -0.59
C SER A 109 -10.45 -6.29 0.69
N GLU A 110 -11.05 -7.48 0.59
CA GLU A 110 -11.40 -8.34 1.71
C GLU A 110 -10.20 -8.79 2.55
N ARG A 111 -8.98 -8.71 2.01
CA ARG A 111 -7.76 -9.02 2.77
C ARG A 111 -7.62 -8.15 4.02
N VAL A 112 -8.27 -6.99 4.05
CA VAL A 112 -8.26 -6.13 5.24
C VAL A 112 -8.77 -6.87 6.47
N LEU A 113 -9.67 -7.85 6.29
CA LEU A 113 -10.23 -8.64 7.39
C LEU A 113 -9.18 -9.52 8.10
N GLU A 114 -8.07 -9.82 7.43
CA GLU A 114 -6.95 -10.58 8.03
C GLU A 114 -6.34 -9.86 9.22
N LEU A 115 -6.46 -8.53 9.25
CA LEU A 115 -5.94 -7.73 10.36
C LEU A 115 -6.77 -7.86 11.64
N PHE A 116 -7.98 -8.42 11.54
CA PHE A 116 -8.91 -8.60 12.65
C PHE A 116 -9.08 -10.06 13.04
N ALA A 117 -8.34 -10.95 12.42
CA ALA A 117 -8.40 -12.38 12.70
C ALA A 117 -7.59 -12.76 13.94
#